data_661338fe7d4869ba2f3a1eae43ffda12
#
_entry.id   661338fe7d4869ba2f3a1eae43ffda12
#
_cell.length_a   1.000
_cell.length_b   1.000
_cell.length_c   1.000
_cell.angle_alpha   90.00
_cell.angle_beta   90.00
_cell.angle_gamma   90.00
#
_symmetry.space_group_name_H-M   'P 1'
#
loop_
_entity.id
_entity.type
_entity.pdbx_description
1 polymer ?
#
loop_
_entity_poly.entity_id
_entity_poly.type
_entity_poly.pdbx_seq_one_letter_code
_entity_poly.pdbx_strand_id
1 'polypeptide(L)'
;MQRVTLVRYPTKPDRAAENEALARAVFAELQAAAPDHVAYALFRDGLDFVHLFINTQADDSSPVTELPSFKAYARDLAGRCAVPPEPMRLSLNLLDSYGLASSMAPA
;
A
#
# COMPACT_ATOMS: atom_id res chain seq x y z
N MET A 1 16.52 -6.26 7.72
CA MET A 1 15.18 -6.21 8.34
C MET A 1 14.24 -5.46 7.41
N GLN A 2 13.06 -5.99 7.21
CA GLN A 2 12.10 -5.41 6.28
C GLN A 2 10.97 -4.73 7.03
N ARG A 3 10.41 -3.68 6.43
CA ARG A 3 9.23 -3.01 6.95
C ARG A 3 7.99 -3.53 6.24
N VAL A 4 7.04 -4.02 7.02
CA VAL A 4 5.74 -4.47 6.51
C VAL A 4 4.67 -3.57 7.11
N THR A 5 3.91 -2.92 6.25
CA THR A 5 2.79 -2.07 6.68
C THR A 5 1.50 -2.67 6.17
N LEU A 6 0.58 -2.95 7.07
CA LEU A 6 -0.75 -3.45 6.77
C LEU A 6 -1.76 -2.39 7.17
N VAL A 7 -2.61 -1.98 6.21
CA VAL A 7 -3.65 -0.98 6.47
C VAL A 7 -4.98 -1.56 6.01
N ARG A 8 -5.96 -1.59 6.91
CA ARG A 8 -7.31 -2.02 6.61
C ARG A 8 -8.30 -0.96 7.04
N TYR A 9 -9.28 -0.67 6.17
CA TYR A 9 -10.33 0.27 6.50
C TYR A 9 -11.59 0.00 5.69
N PRO A 10 -12.78 0.22 6.29
CA PRO A 10 -14.02 0.19 5.54
C PRO A 10 -14.28 1.56 4.91
N THR A 11 -14.75 1.57 3.67
CA THR A 11 -15.18 2.79 3.00
C THR A 11 -16.68 3.00 3.17
N LYS A 12 -17.14 4.23 2.96
CA LYS A 12 -18.56 4.53 2.84
C LYS A 12 -19.07 3.94 1.51
N PRO A 13 -20.32 3.42 1.47
CA PRO A 13 -20.81 2.78 0.25
C PRO A 13 -20.78 3.67 -1.00
N ASP A 14 -21.04 4.95 -0.84
CA ASP A 14 -21.05 5.92 -1.95
C ASP A 14 -19.67 6.43 -2.33
N ARG A 15 -18.63 6.06 -1.58
CA ARG A 15 -17.25 6.50 -1.82
C ARG A 15 -16.30 5.35 -2.19
N ALA A 16 -16.77 4.11 -2.21
CA ALA A 16 -15.90 2.96 -2.43
C ALA A 16 -15.30 2.96 -3.84
N ALA A 17 -16.08 3.25 -4.86
CA ALA A 17 -15.58 3.27 -6.24
C ALA A 17 -14.55 4.39 -6.45
N GLU A 18 -14.78 5.56 -5.85
CA GLU A 18 -13.82 6.66 -5.89
C GLU A 18 -12.50 6.26 -5.21
N ASN A 19 -12.59 5.61 -4.05
CA ASN A 19 -11.41 5.16 -3.32
C ASN A 19 -10.61 4.14 -4.15
N GLU A 20 -11.30 3.21 -4.79
CA GLU A 20 -10.62 2.23 -5.65
C GLU A 20 -9.90 2.90 -6.80
N ALA A 21 -10.54 3.86 -7.48
CA ALA A 21 -9.93 4.56 -8.61
C ALA A 21 -8.68 5.33 -8.18
N LEU A 22 -8.75 6.03 -7.04
CA LEU A 22 -7.58 6.77 -6.51
C LEU A 22 -6.45 5.82 -6.13
N ALA A 23 -6.76 4.69 -5.51
CA ALA A 23 -5.75 3.71 -5.14
C ALA A 23 -5.12 3.05 -6.37
N ARG A 24 -5.91 2.72 -7.40
CA ARG A 24 -5.37 2.14 -8.64
C ARG A 24 -4.41 3.09 -9.35
N ALA A 25 -4.65 4.40 -9.28
CA ALA A 25 -3.75 5.39 -9.86
C ALA A 25 -2.36 5.35 -9.20
N VAL A 26 -2.30 5.05 -7.90
CA VAL A 26 -1.02 4.87 -7.20
C VAL A 26 -0.24 3.71 -7.81
N PHE A 27 -0.92 2.59 -8.08
CA PHE A 27 -0.26 1.41 -8.68
C PHE A 27 0.23 1.69 -10.09
N ALA A 28 -0.54 2.43 -10.89
CA ALA A 28 -0.10 2.80 -12.24
C ALA A 28 1.18 3.64 -12.20
N GLU A 29 1.25 4.61 -11.32
CA GLU A 29 2.43 5.45 -11.18
C GLU A 29 3.61 4.67 -10.59
N LEU A 30 3.33 3.78 -9.63
CA LEU A 30 4.34 2.92 -9.04
C LEU A 30 4.96 1.98 -10.06
N GLN A 31 4.14 1.40 -10.95
CA GLN A 31 4.63 0.54 -12.02
C GLN A 31 5.52 1.31 -12.98
N ALA A 32 5.20 2.57 -13.28
CA ALA A 32 6.03 3.42 -14.13
C ALA A 32 7.36 3.77 -13.46
N ALA A 33 7.34 4.03 -12.15
CA ALA A 33 8.55 4.35 -11.39
C ALA A 33 9.41 3.11 -11.13
N ALA A 34 8.78 1.94 -11.02
CA ALA A 34 9.40 0.62 -10.87
C ALA A 34 10.51 0.57 -9.80
N PRO A 35 10.27 1.02 -8.55
CA PRO A 35 11.29 0.89 -7.52
C PRO A 35 11.53 -0.59 -7.21
N ASP A 36 12.78 -0.95 -6.97
CA ASP A 36 13.21 -2.35 -6.87
C ASP A 36 13.23 -2.91 -5.45
N HIS A 37 12.89 -2.09 -4.45
CA HIS A 37 12.99 -2.49 -3.04
C HIS A 37 11.62 -2.50 -2.34
N VAL A 38 10.53 -2.47 -3.10
CA VAL A 38 9.18 -2.45 -2.53
C VAL A 38 8.27 -3.45 -3.25
N ALA A 39 7.33 -3.98 -2.50
CA ALA A 39 6.19 -4.72 -3.04
C ALA A 39 4.92 -4.14 -2.41
N TYR A 40 3.87 -4.05 -3.19
CA TYR A 40 2.62 -3.44 -2.76
C TYR A 40 1.48 -4.24 -3.35
N ALA A 41 0.48 -4.55 -2.53
CA ALA A 41 -0.72 -5.24 -2.97
C ALA A 41 -1.95 -4.56 -2.36
N LEU A 42 -3.00 -4.49 -3.14
CA LEU A 42 -4.28 -3.94 -2.72
C LEU A 42 -5.34 -5.00 -2.88
N PHE A 43 -6.10 -5.22 -1.82
CA PHE A 43 -7.23 -6.14 -1.81
C PHE A 43 -8.51 -5.39 -1.46
N ARG A 44 -9.62 -5.86 -1.99
CA ARG A 44 -10.93 -5.32 -1.67
C ARG A 44 -11.89 -6.45 -1.35
N ASP A 45 -12.63 -6.31 -0.24
CA ASP A 45 -13.71 -7.22 0.14
C ASP A 45 -14.95 -6.36 0.44
N GLY A 46 -15.85 -6.25 -0.53
CA GLY A 46 -17.01 -5.36 -0.41
C GLY A 46 -16.58 -3.91 -0.24
N LEU A 47 -16.83 -3.34 0.93
CA LEU A 47 -16.45 -1.96 1.25
C LEU A 47 -15.08 -1.87 1.95
N ASP A 48 -14.51 -3.01 2.33
CA ASP A 48 -13.22 -3.04 3.01
C ASP A 48 -12.07 -3.04 2.00
N PHE A 49 -11.06 -2.22 2.28
CA PHE A 49 -9.81 -2.19 1.52
C PHE A 49 -8.68 -2.62 2.44
N VAL A 50 -7.77 -3.45 1.90
CA VAL A 50 -6.59 -3.91 2.62
C VAL A 50 -5.37 -3.61 1.76
N HIS A 51 -4.44 -2.86 2.33
CA HIS A 51 -3.17 -2.52 1.69
C HIS A 51 -2.06 -3.28 2.39
N LEU A 52 -1.23 -3.97 1.61
CA LEU A 52 -0.05 -4.65 2.11
C LEU A 52 1.17 -4.04 1.41
N PHE A 53 2.04 -3.42 2.18
CA PHE A 53 3.24 -2.76 1.66
C PHE A 53 4.47 -3.35 2.33
N ILE A 54 5.43 -3.78 1.53
CA ILE A 54 6.69 -4.36 2.01
C ILE A 54 7.84 -3.51 1.45
N ASN A 55 8.70 -3.03 2.36
CA ASN A 55 9.91 -2.31 2.00
C ASN A 55 11.12 -3.12 2.51
N THR A 56 11.97 -3.54 1.59
CA THR A 56 13.15 -4.35 1.94
C THR A 56 14.28 -3.51 2.53
N GLN A 57 14.24 -2.20 2.38
CA GLN A 57 15.19 -1.30 3.03
C GLN A 57 14.69 -0.96 4.41
N ALA A 58 15.60 -0.97 5.39
CA ALA A 58 15.24 -0.77 6.79
C ALA A 58 15.03 0.69 7.17
N ASP A 59 15.23 1.61 6.25
CA ASP A 59 15.01 3.02 6.52
C ASP A 59 13.50 3.36 6.39
N ASP A 60 13.14 4.56 6.81
CA ASP A 60 11.74 5.01 6.76
C ASP A 60 11.40 5.67 5.42
N SER A 61 12.30 5.65 4.46
CA SER A 61 12.02 6.20 3.15
C SER A 61 11.01 5.33 2.43
N SER A 62 10.04 5.97 1.80
CA SER A 62 9.01 5.27 1.03
C SER A 62 8.84 5.98 -0.31
N PRO A 63 9.20 5.31 -1.41
CA PRO A 63 8.98 5.92 -2.71
C PRO A 63 7.50 6.09 -3.02
N VAL A 64 6.62 5.31 -2.37
CA VAL A 64 5.17 5.39 -2.60
C VAL A 64 4.60 6.70 -2.07
N THR A 65 4.98 7.11 -0.87
CA THR A 65 4.42 8.33 -0.25
C THR A 65 4.84 9.61 -0.96
N GLU A 66 5.88 9.55 -1.77
CA GLU A 66 6.34 10.70 -2.56
C GLU A 66 5.61 10.84 -3.89
N LEU A 67 4.87 9.83 -4.33
CA LEU A 67 4.18 9.88 -5.61
C LEU A 67 3.03 10.88 -5.57
N PRO A 68 2.85 11.72 -6.61
CA PRO A 68 1.70 12.62 -6.69
C PRO A 68 0.36 11.89 -6.59
N SER A 69 0.26 10.69 -7.18
CA SER A 69 -0.95 9.87 -7.11
C SER A 69 -1.24 9.42 -5.68
N PHE A 70 -0.19 9.11 -4.89
CA PHE A 70 -0.38 8.76 -3.48
C PHE A 70 -0.87 9.97 -2.69
N LYS A 71 -0.32 11.14 -2.94
CA LYS A 71 -0.76 12.36 -2.28
C LYS A 71 -2.23 12.67 -2.59
N ALA A 72 -2.63 12.45 -3.84
CA ALA A 72 -4.04 12.60 -4.24
C ALA A 72 -4.94 11.57 -3.55
N TYR A 73 -4.48 10.32 -3.47
CA TYR A 73 -5.19 9.25 -2.75
C TYR A 73 -5.33 9.57 -1.26
N ALA A 74 -4.26 10.04 -0.62
CA ALA A 74 -4.26 10.31 0.82
C ALA A 74 -5.12 11.53 1.17
N ARG A 75 -5.26 12.48 0.24
CA ARG A 75 -6.11 13.63 0.43
C ARG A 75 -7.56 13.15 0.60
N ASP A 76 -8.19 13.57 1.67
CA ASP A 76 -9.58 13.22 1.98
C ASP A 76 -9.83 11.70 2.16
N LEU A 77 -8.79 10.93 2.45
CA LEU A 77 -8.95 9.50 2.71
C LEU A 77 -9.90 9.28 3.90
N ALA A 78 -9.71 10.04 4.98
CA ALA A 78 -10.58 9.95 6.15
C ALA A 78 -12.04 10.24 5.80
N GLY A 79 -12.30 11.15 4.85
CA GLY A 79 -13.66 11.47 4.39
C GLY A 79 -14.29 10.33 3.60
N ARG A 80 -13.50 9.46 2.98
CA ARG A 80 -14.01 8.30 2.25
C ARG A 80 -14.22 7.10 3.16
N CYS A 81 -13.60 7.08 4.34
CA CYS A 81 -13.65 5.94 5.24
C CYS A 81 -14.84 6.04 6.19
N ALA A 82 -15.50 4.91 6.43
CA ALA A 82 -16.53 4.81 7.47
C ALA A 82 -15.90 4.84 8.86
N VAL A 83 -14.68 4.30 8.99
CA VAL A 83 -13.87 4.31 10.21
C VAL A 83 -12.44 4.70 9.80
N PRO A 84 -11.75 5.56 10.57
CA PRO A 84 -10.39 5.98 10.21
C PRO A 84 -9.45 4.78 10.05
N PRO A 85 -8.54 4.81 9.03
CA PRO A 85 -7.57 3.74 8.85
C PRO A 85 -6.57 3.68 10.01
N GLU A 86 -6.20 2.45 10.39
CA GLU A 86 -5.20 2.21 11.43
C GLU A 86 -4.06 1.42 10.81
N PRO A 87 -2.94 2.08 10.44
CA PRO A 87 -1.80 1.35 9.90
C PRO A 87 -1.12 0.52 10.97
N MET A 88 -0.80 -0.73 10.62
CA MET A 88 0.01 -1.62 11.42
C MET A 88 1.39 -1.70 10.78
N ARG A 89 2.41 -1.22 11.47
CA ARG A 89 3.78 -1.17 10.99
C ARG A 89 4.65 -2.16 11.75
N LEU A 90 5.23 -3.09 11.01
CA LEU A 90 6.01 -4.18 11.57
C LEU A 90 7.42 -4.17 10.99
N SER A 91 8.42 -4.49 11.81
CA SER A 91 9.78 -4.73 11.35
C SER A 91 10.02 -6.23 11.39
N LEU A 92 10.14 -6.85 10.22
CA LEU A 92 10.17 -8.30 10.10
C LEU A 92 11.33 -8.74 9.22
N ASN A 93 11.79 -9.96 9.40
CA ASN A 93 12.74 -10.58 8.50
C ASN A 93 12.00 -11.53 7.57
N LEU A 94 12.16 -11.34 6.27
CA LEU A 94 11.64 -12.30 5.30
C LEU A 94 12.44 -13.58 5.40
N LEU A 95 11.78 -14.68 5.75
CA LEU A 95 12.46 -15.98 5.84
C LEU A 95 12.38 -16.73 4.54
N ASP A 96 11.23 -16.68 3.88
CA ASP A 96 11.02 -17.41 2.63
C ASP A 96 9.78 -16.84 1.95
N SER A 97 9.67 -17.08 0.64
CA SER A 97 8.50 -16.61 -0.12
C SER A 97 8.33 -17.46 -1.37
N TYR A 98 7.11 -17.44 -1.88
CA TYR A 98 6.78 -17.97 -3.17
C TYR A 98 5.85 -16.98 -3.88
N GLY A 99 6.20 -16.63 -5.11
CA GLY A 99 5.37 -15.73 -5.91
C GLY A 99 5.63 -14.24 -5.71
N LEU A 100 6.51 -13.86 -4.77
CA LEU A 100 6.92 -12.45 -4.66
C LEU A 100 7.86 -12.09 -5.80
N ALA A 101 7.89 -10.79 -6.14
CA ALA A 101 8.82 -10.30 -7.16
C ALA A 101 10.26 -10.58 -6.76
N SER A 102 11.13 -10.78 -7.75
CA SER A 102 12.54 -11.09 -7.50
C SER A 102 13.23 -9.99 -6.67
N SER A 103 12.80 -8.75 -6.77
CA SER A 103 13.31 -7.64 -5.97
C SER A 103 13.07 -7.82 -4.48
N MET A 104 12.14 -8.69 -4.09
CA MET A 104 11.82 -8.99 -2.70
C MET A 104 12.57 -10.21 -2.18
N ALA A 105 13.28 -10.94 -3.03
CA ALA A 105 14.04 -12.11 -2.61
C ALA A 105 15.24 -11.69 -1.75
N PRO A 106 15.63 -12.49 -0.75
CA PRO A 106 16.86 -12.21 -0.01
C PRO A 106 18.05 -12.20 -0.93
N ALA A 107 18.96 -11.28 -0.71
CA ALA A 107 20.19 -11.19 -1.51
C ALA A 107 21.11 -12.40 -1.26
#